data_8e317a44ce53f08c685723f7010737ba
#
_entry.id   8e317a44ce53f08c685723f7010737ba
#
_cell.length_a   1.000
_cell.length_b   1.000
_cell.length_c   1.000
_cell.angle_alpha   90.00
_cell.angle_beta   90.00
_cell.angle_gamma   90.00
#
_symmetry.space_group_name_H-M   'P 1'
#
loop_
_entity.id
_entity.type
_entity.pdbx_description
1 polymer ?
#
loop_
_entity_poly.entity_id
_entity_poly.type
_entity_poly.pdbx_seq_one_letter_code
_entity_poly.pdbx_strand_id
1 'polypeptide(L)'
;MKKKWLATFMLGSALMLGACGGDDSGTEDKDTGSETTESGTTADASEQVAQQRCTTCHGGNLQGMGNTPALNDVGSRYSEEEILNIIVNGQGNMPGGLVKGEEAEALAAWLAEKK
;
A
#
# COMPACT_ATOMS: atom_id res chain seq x y z
N MET A 1 -45.79 22.96 16.04
CA MET A 1 -46.39 21.67 16.45
C MET A 1 -45.31 20.63 16.44
N LYS A 2 -44.66 20.43 17.55
CA LYS A 2 -44.76 19.29 18.45
C LYS A 2 -44.75 17.94 17.74
N LYS A 3 -43.58 17.24 17.84
CA LYS A 3 -43.59 15.92 18.47
C LYS A 3 -42.15 15.46 18.76
N LYS A 4 -41.89 15.49 20.05
CA LYS A 4 -40.83 14.80 20.74
C LYS A 4 -41.02 13.28 20.56
N TRP A 5 -39.97 12.57 20.24
CA TRP A 5 -39.88 11.13 20.57
C TRP A 5 -38.52 10.89 21.19
N LEU A 6 -38.57 10.86 22.48
CA LEU A 6 -37.58 10.23 23.35
C LEU A 6 -37.84 8.71 23.26
N ALA A 7 -36.85 8.00 22.94
CA ALA A 7 -36.79 6.58 23.27
C ALA A 7 -35.37 6.25 23.74
N THR A 8 -35.26 6.30 25.03
CA THR A 8 -34.26 5.74 25.90
C THR A 8 -34.21 4.23 25.65
N PHE A 9 -33.03 3.69 25.31
CA PHE A 9 -32.78 2.29 25.58
C PHE A 9 -31.41 2.13 26.23
N MET A 10 -31.53 1.72 27.43
CA MET A 10 -30.53 1.38 28.43
C MET A 10 -29.83 0.06 28.09
N LEU A 11 -28.62 0.03 28.51
CA LEU A 11 -27.96 -1.07 29.21
C LEU A 11 -27.61 -2.33 28.43
N GLY A 12 -26.32 -2.56 28.31
CA GLY A 12 -25.76 -3.85 27.95
C GLY A 12 -24.25 -3.82 28.17
N SER A 13 -23.85 -3.79 29.45
CA SER A 13 -22.48 -4.09 29.89
C SER A 13 -22.12 -5.51 29.52
N ALA A 14 -21.01 -5.69 28.83
CA ALA A 14 -20.24 -6.92 28.90
C ALA A 14 -18.76 -6.55 28.88
N LEU A 15 -18.19 -6.44 30.06
CA LEU A 15 -16.76 -6.57 30.29
C LEU A 15 -16.33 -7.98 29.90
N MET A 16 -15.44 -8.09 28.96
CA MET A 16 -14.55 -9.23 28.84
C MET A 16 -13.12 -8.72 28.92
N LEU A 17 -12.63 -8.73 30.17
CA LEU A 17 -11.19 -8.75 30.41
C LEU A 17 -10.65 -10.11 29.93
N GLY A 18 -9.88 -10.08 28.90
CA GLY A 18 -9.00 -11.17 28.51
C GLY A 18 -7.57 -10.66 28.58
N ALA A 19 -7.04 -10.66 29.79
CA ALA A 19 -5.61 -10.52 29.97
C ALA A 19 -4.95 -11.83 29.55
N CYS A 20 -4.03 -11.77 28.61
CA CYS A 20 -2.94 -12.72 28.55
C CYS A 20 -1.69 -11.92 28.27
N GLY A 21 -0.97 -11.72 29.36
CA GLY A 21 0.43 -11.41 29.33
C GLY A 21 1.21 -12.63 28.89
N GLY A 22 2.27 -12.39 28.21
CA GLY A 22 3.25 -13.34 27.78
C GLY A 22 4.46 -12.57 27.33
N ASP A 23 5.25 -12.21 28.33
CA ASP A 23 6.67 -11.93 28.23
C ASP A 23 7.34 -13.17 27.65
N ASP A 24 8.12 -13.04 26.62
CA ASP A 24 9.45 -13.62 26.63
C ASP A 24 10.29 -13.19 25.43
N SER A 25 11.44 -12.78 25.79
CA SER A 25 12.66 -12.52 25.07
C SER A 25 13.15 -13.78 24.34
N GLY A 26 13.61 -13.59 23.09
CA GLY A 26 14.66 -14.51 22.68
C GLY A 26 14.65 -15.00 21.26
N THR A 27 15.65 -14.55 20.54
CA THR A 27 16.47 -15.35 19.62
C THR A 27 15.96 -15.60 18.21
N GLU A 28 16.71 -15.00 17.29
CA GLU A 28 17.04 -15.45 15.95
C GLU A 28 16.57 -16.85 15.58
N ASP A 29 15.82 -16.94 14.50
CA ASP A 29 16.10 -17.95 13.50
C ASP A 29 15.53 -17.56 12.15
N LYS A 30 16.46 -17.48 11.24
CA LYS A 30 16.37 -17.60 9.82
C LYS A 30 15.54 -18.81 9.46
N ASP A 31 14.42 -18.61 8.81
CA ASP A 31 13.94 -19.66 7.90
C ASP A 31 13.31 -19.06 6.65
N THR A 32 13.90 -19.46 5.60
CA THR A 32 13.49 -19.45 4.21
C THR A 32 12.18 -20.23 4.10
N GLY A 33 11.10 -19.52 3.86
CA GLY A 33 9.80 -20.09 3.56
C GLY A 33 9.20 -19.35 2.39
N SER A 34 9.64 -19.71 1.19
CA SER A 34 8.89 -19.50 -0.02
C SER A 34 7.54 -20.16 0.11
N GLU A 35 6.48 -19.38 0.00
CA GLU A 35 5.21 -19.81 -0.58
C GLU A 35 4.39 -18.57 -0.87
N THR A 36 4.43 -18.15 -2.13
CA THR A 36 3.41 -18.36 -3.14
C THR A 36 2.01 -18.42 -2.56
N THR A 37 1.27 -17.47 -2.98
CA THR A 37 -0.15 -17.35 -3.10
C THR A 37 -0.72 -16.23 -2.25
N GLU A 38 -0.74 -15.08 -2.85
CA GLU A 38 -1.96 -14.26 -2.91
C GLU A 38 -1.73 -13.14 -3.93
N SER A 39 -1.87 -13.53 -5.18
CA SER A 39 -1.75 -12.62 -6.32
C SER A 39 -2.82 -11.51 -6.34
N GLY A 40 -3.85 -11.64 -5.52
CA GLY A 40 -4.91 -10.63 -5.41
C GLY A 40 -4.60 -9.55 -4.38
N THR A 41 -4.13 -9.93 -3.20
CA THR A 41 -3.89 -9.01 -2.07
C THR A 41 -2.72 -8.07 -2.30
N THR A 42 -1.67 -8.55 -2.97
CA THR A 42 -0.49 -7.70 -3.28
C THR A 42 -0.77 -6.71 -4.40
N ALA A 43 -1.54 -7.08 -5.40
CA ALA A 43 -1.93 -6.17 -6.48
C ALA A 43 -2.85 -5.05 -5.97
N ASP A 44 -3.84 -5.38 -5.17
CA ASP A 44 -4.76 -4.41 -4.55
C ASP A 44 -4.01 -3.46 -3.60
N ALA A 45 -3.08 -3.98 -2.81
CA ALA A 45 -2.24 -3.18 -1.94
C ALA A 45 -1.34 -2.23 -2.72
N SER A 46 -0.70 -2.70 -3.79
CA SER A 46 0.15 -1.89 -4.66
C SER A 46 -0.66 -0.80 -5.38
N GLU A 47 -1.86 -1.11 -5.83
CA GLU A 47 -2.77 -0.12 -6.40
C GLU A 47 -3.13 0.97 -5.38
N GLN A 48 -3.45 0.60 -4.15
CA GLN A 48 -3.73 1.56 -3.08
C GLN A 48 -2.53 2.46 -2.79
N VAL A 49 -1.33 1.91 -2.74
CA VAL A 49 -0.09 2.69 -2.58
C VAL A 49 0.09 3.66 -3.74
N ALA A 50 -0.10 3.21 -4.96
CA ALA A 50 -0.04 4.06 -6.15
C ALA A 50 -1.07 5.19 -6.09
N GLN A 51 -2.30 4.91 -5.68
CA GLN A 51 -3.34 5.93 -5.51
C GLN A 51 -2.99 6.97 -4.46
N GLN A 52 -2.33 6.59 -3.39
CA GLN A 52 -1.97 7.50 -2.31
C GLN A 52 -0.69 8.29 -2.58
N ARG A 53 0.27 7.71 -3.28
CA ARG A 53 1.63 8.28 -3.41
C ARG A 53 1.97 8.81 -4.79
N CYS A 54 1.34 8.29 -5.83
CA CYS A 54 1.73 8.58 -7.21
C CYS A 54 0.74 9.51 -7.93
N THR A 55 -0.55 9.41 -7.63
CA THR A 55 -1.60 10.12 -8.38
C THR A 55 -1.51 11.64 -8.27
N THR A 56 -0.98 12.19 -7.20
CA THR A 56 -0.81 13.63 -7.02
C THR A 56 0.02 14.25 -8.15
N CYS A 57 1.01 13.52 -8.66
CA CYS A 57 1.89 13.98 -9.73
C CYS A 57 1.60 13.30 -11.08
N HIS A 58 1.23 12.02 -11.07
CA HIS A 58 1.07 11.21 -12.28
C HIS A 58 -0.38 11.12 -12.78
N GLY A 59 -1.32 11.80 -12.12
CA GLY A 59 -2.74 11.81 -12.47
C GLY A 59 -3.55 10.69 -11.82
N GLY A 60 -4.85 10.91 -11.62
CA GLY A 60 -5.74 10.00 -10.89
C GLY A 60 -5.84 8.59 -11.47
N ASN A 61 -5.63 8.46 -12.78
CA ASN A 61 -5.57 7.17 -13.48
C ASN A 61 -4.15 6.84 -13.95
N LEU A 62 -3.14 7.46 -13.35
CA LEU A 62 -1.73 7.30 -13.71
C LEU A 62 -1.41 7.64 -15.17
N GLN A 63 -2.24 8.46 -15.79
CA GLN A 63 -2.13 8.86 -17.21
C GLN A 63 -1.05 9.91 -17.47
N GLY A 64 -0.41 10.41 -16.43
CA GLY A 64 0.51 11.54 -16.50
C GLY A 64 -0.19 12.89 -16.38
N MET A 65 0.55 13.91 -16.02
CA MET A 65 0.08 15.30 -15.95
C MET A 65 1.21 16.26 -16.34
N GLY A 66 0.97 17.13 -17.31
CA GLY A 66 1.96 18.10 -17.74
C GLY A 66 3.28 17.44 -18.17
N ASN A 67 4.36 17.75 -17.46
CA ASN A 67 5.67 17.15 -17.70
C ASN A 67 5.92 15.85 -16.92
N THR A 68 4.94 15.41 -16.14
CA THR A 68 5.04 14.18 -15.36
C THR A 68 4.57 13.01 -16.22
N PRO A 69 5.38 11.96 -16.42
CA PRO A 69 5.05 10.89 -17.34
C PRO A 69 3.91 10.01 -16.84
N ALA A 70 3.25 9.35 -17.76
CA ALA A 70 2.26 8.32 -17.47
C ALA A 70 2.91 7.09 -16.81
N LEU A 71 2.18 6.44 -15.93
CA LEU A 71 2.56 5.17 -15.29
C LEU A 71 1.66 4.01 -15.74
N ASN A 72 0.57 4.29 -16.41
CA ASN A 72 -0.37 3.27 -16.88
C ASN A 72 0.19 2.35 -17.98
N ASP A 73 1.35 2.67 -18.53
CA ASP A 73 2.09 1.90 -19.54
C ASP A 73 3.60 1.80 -19.21
N VAL A 74 3.94 2.07 -17.96
CA VAL A 74 5.36 2.22 -17.55
C VAL A 74 6.17 0.95 -17.73
N GLY A 75 5.55 -0.22 -17.55
CA GLY A 75 6.19 -1.51 -17.77
C GLY A 75 6.54 -1.81 -19.23
N SER A 76 6.04 -1.01 -20.18
CA SER A 76 6.49 -1.07 -21.58
C SER A 76 7.81 -0.34 -21.81
N ARG A 77 8.20 0.53 -20.89
CA ARG A 77 9.38 1.40 -21.03
C ARG A 77 10.53 1.05 -20.08
N TYR A 78 10.18 0.51 -18.92
CA TYR A 78 11.13 0.18 -17.86
C TYR A 78 10.89 -1.25 -17.34
N SER A 79 11.96 -1.91 -16.94
CA SER A 79 11.90 -3.17 -16.20
C SER A 79 11.47 -2.92 -14.74
N GLU A 80 11.08 -3.98 -14.05
CA GLU A 80 10.75 -3.93 -12.62
C GLU A 80 11.89 -3.34 -11.78
N GLU A 81 13.13 -3.77 -12.06
CA GLU A 81 14.32 -3.29 -11.35
C GLU A 81 14.56 -1.79 -11.58
N GLU A 82 14.38 -1.31 -12.80
CA GLU A 82 14.49 0.10 -13.13
C GLU A 82 13.39 0.93 -12.44
N ILE A 83 12.16 0.41 -12.43
CA ILE A 83 11.04 1.05 -11.73
C ILE A 83 11.32 1.12 -10.22
N LEU A 84 11.79 0.03 -9.61
CA LEU A 84 12.18 0.00 -8.21
C LEU A 84 13.27 1.04 -7.90
N ASN A 85 14.28 1.11 -8.75
CA ASN A 85 15.35 2.09 -8.60
C ASN A 85 14.81 3.53 -8.62
N ILE A 86 13.88 3.83 -9.55
CA ILE A 86 13.24 5.15 -9.65
C ILE A 86 12.42 5.47 -8.41
N ILE A 87 11.65 4.51 -7.89
CA ILE A 87 10.84 4.67 -6.67
C ILE A 87 11.73 5.00 -5.47
N VAL A 88 12.82 4.27 -5.30
CA VAL A 88 13.70 4.39 -4.12
C VAL A 88 14.61 5.60 -4.20
N ASN A 89 15.21 5.86 -5.35
CA ASN A 89 16.24 6.89 -5.54
C ASN A 89 15.74 8.16 -6.22
N GLY A 90 14.57 8.10 -6.86
CA GLY A 90 14.04 9.22 -7.65
C GLY A 90 14.64 9.27 -9.06
N GLN A 91 14.06 10.13 -9.88
CA GLN A 91 14.55 10.41 -11.23
C GLN A 91 14.14 11.82 -11.66
N GLY A 92 15.10 12.64 -12.09
CA GLY A 92 14.80 14.01 -12.48
C GLY A 92 14.14 14.79 -11.34
N ASN A 93 12.96 15.33 -11.57
CA ASN A 93 12.18 16.05 -10.56
C ASN A 93 11.35 15.13 -9.64
N MET A 94 11.31 13.83 -9.92
CA MET A 94 10.64 12.87 -9.05
C MET A 94 11.50 12.60 -7.81
N PRO A 95 11.00 12.87 -6.60
CA PRO A 95 11.73 12.55 -5.38
C PRO A 95 11.78 11.04 -5.17
N GLY A 96 12.88 10.55 -4.61
CA GLY A 96 13.01 9.17 -4.19
C GLY A 96 12.49 8.94 -2.77
N GLY A 97 12.28 7.69 -2.42
CA GLY A 97 11.97 7.28 -1.07
C GLY A 97 10.54 7.56 -0.60
N LEU A 98 9.62 7.83 -1.53
CA LEU A 98 8.19 7.96 -1.22
C LEU A 98 7.58 6.64 -0.74
N VAL A 99 8.12 5.54 -1.23
CA VAL A 99 7.81 4.17 -0.84
C VAL A 99 9.12 3.42 -0.64
N LYS A 100 9.21 2.52 0.32
CA LYS A 100 10.45 1.83 0.69
C LYS A 100 10.21 0.37 1.03
N GLY A 101 11.31 -0.42 1.01
CA GLY A 101 11.27 -1.82 1.41
C GLY A 101 10.36 -2.66 0.54
N GLU A 102 9.75 -3.66 1.13
CA GLU A 102 8.87 -4.63 0.44
C GLU A 102 7.69 -3.96 -0.28
N GLU A 103 7.18 -2.86 0.26
CA GLU A 103 6.12 -2.09 -0.37
C GLU A 103 6.58 -1.46 -1.70
N ALA A 104 7.82 -0.99 -1.78
CA ALA A 104 8.41 -0.47 -3.02
C ALA A 104 8.64 -1.59 -4.04
N GLU A 105 9.09 -2.75 -3.60
CA GLU A 105 9.30 -3.93 -4.45
C GLU A 105 7.97 -4.42 -5.04
N ALA A 106 6.94 -4.58 -4.21
CA ALA A 106 5.61 -4.98 -4.66
C ALA A 106 5.00 -3.94 -5.62
N LEU A 107 5.18 -2.67 -5.33
CA LEU A 107 4.72 -1.58 -6.21
C LEU A 107 5.44 -1.59 -7.56
N ALA A 108 6.76 -1.82 -7.57
CA ALA A 108 7.55 -1.91 -8.80
C ALA A 108 7.12 -3.09 -9.66
N ALA A 109 6.90 -4.26 -9.06
CA ALA A 109 6.39 -5.44 -9.75
C ALA A 109 5.01 -5.17 -10.39
N TRP A 110 4.10 -4.58 -9.64
CA TRP A 110 2.76 -4.22 -10.11
C TRP A 110 2.80 -3.18 -11.26
N LEU A 111 3.67 -2.19 -11.17
CA LEU A 111 3.87 -1.19 -12.22
C LEU A 111 4.51 -1.80 -13.48
N ALA A 112 5.41 -2.76 -13.32
CA ALA A 112 6.06 -3.44 -14.45
C ALA A 112 5.07 -4.26 -15.31
N GLU A 113 3.94 -4.63 -14.76
CA GLU A 113 2.86 -5.32 -15.49
C GLU A 113 2.01 -4.38 -16.35
N LYS A 114 2.14 -3.08 -16.17
CA LYS A 114 1.40 -2.06 -16.93
C LYS A 114 2.03 -1.86 -18.31
N LYS A 115 1.36 -2.33 -19.35
CA LYS A 115 1.83 -2.33 -20.75
C LYS A 115 0.96 -1.45 -21.64
#